data_0ec1af52ec6b7d374a82be3512dd7cbd
#
_entry.id   0ec1af52ec6b7d374a82be3512dd7cbd
#
_cell.length_a   1.000
_cell.length_b   1.000
_cell.length_c   1.000
_cell.angle_alpha   90.00
_cell.angle_beta   90.00
_cell.angle_gamma   90.00
#
_symmetry.space_group_name_H-M   'P 1'
#
loop_
_entity.id
_entity.type
_entity.pdbx_description
1 polymer ?
#
loop_
_entity_poly.entity_id
_entity_poly.type
_entity_poly.pdbx_seq_one_letter_code
_entity_poly.pdbx_strand_id
1 'polypeptide(L)'
;DDRKFLHKLDLLDFPGARSREKYKEQDIHTVLPKILRRGKVAYLFNKYSRSLRISSVLFCHHNDQKAEATIGETINSWIEDNIGSTPEERANMLNDTNGIAPLFFVATKFNIDLERTKTDNSSNIDKLDTHWNRFDTVFPEIIKPNKWLDNWVKTGGLFRTAAFQNIYPLRDFYWSGKNGVFDGYSDGAVKSEEKSVHTYADYPDYFENLKQSFLKNAFVQRHFANPEQTWNDVATINNDGSKAIIRNLDAIASVLEDARKKKYLAQLAKIKSEMYNALSVYF
;
A
#
# COMPACT_ATOMS: atom_id res chain seq x y z
N ASP A 1 -19.75 2.19 -15.12
CA ASP A 1 -18.77 3.31 -15.15
C ASP A 1 -17.90 3.22 -13.90
N ASP A 2 -16.70 2.66 -14.06
CA ASP A 2 -15.73 2.42 -12.99
C ASP A 2 -15.14 3.73 -12.38
N ARG A 3 -15.54 4.87 -12.91
CA ARG A 3 -15.05 6.21 -12.49
C ARG A 3 -15.99 6.93 -11.52
N LYS A 4 -17.10 6.33 -11.15
CA LYS A 4 -18.08 6.97 -10.22
C LYS A 4 -17.48 7.36 -8.88
N PHE A 5 -16.46 6.65 -8.41
CA PHE A 5 -15.76 6.98 -7.18
C PHE A 5 -15.06 8.35 -7.23
N LEU A 6 -14.65 8.84 -8.42
CA LEU A 6 -14.04 10.17 -8.60
C LEU A 6 -15.02 11.32 -8.34
N HIS A 7 -16.33 11.07 -8.28
CA HIS A 7 -17.29 12.06 -7.84
C HIS A 7 -17.32 12.26 -6.32
N LYS A 8 -16.69 11.33 -5.58
CA LYS A 8 -16.64 11.34 -4.11
C LYS A 8 -15.27 11.65 -3.55
N LEU A 9 -14.21 11.54 -4.38
CA LEU A 9 -12.81 11.63 -3.97
C LEU A 9 -12.03 12.51 -4.94
N ASP A 10 -11.24 13.41 -4.39
CA ASP A 10 -10.18 14.11 -5.12
C ASP A 10 -8.88 13.33 -4.99
N LEU A 11 -8.19 13.11 -6.11
CA LEU A 11 -6.88 12.46 -6.13
C LEU A 11 -5.78 13.52 -6.20
N LEU A 12 -4.88 13.51 -5.20
CA LEU A 12 -3.70 14.36 -5.17
C LEU A 12 -2.46 13.50 -5.40
N ASP A 13 -1.71 13.81 -6.45
CA ASP A 13 -0.40 13.21 -6.67
C ASP A 13 0.69 14.04 -5.99
N PHE A 14 1.53 13.39 -5.19
CA PHE A 14 2.72 13.95 -4.56
C PHE A 14 3.99 13.37 -5.20
N PRO A 15 4.37 13.81 -6.42
CA PRO A 15 5.52 13.26 -7.11
C PRO A 15 6.81 13.59 -6.37
N GLY A 16 7.68 12.60 -6.23
CA GLY A 16 9.04 12.79 -5.73
C GLY A 16 9.21 12.85 -4.21
N ALA A 17 8.26 12.32 -3.43
CA ALA A 17 8.47 12.10 -1.98
C ALA A 17 9.66 11.16 -1.68
N ARG A 18 10.39 10.71 -2.68
CA ARG A 18 11.10 9.45 -2.70
C ARG A 18 12.60 9.50 -2.65
N SER A 19 13.35 10.56 -2.79
CA SER A 19 14.79 10.38 -2.87
C SER A 19 15.59 11.48 -2.20
N ARG A 20 16.45 11.08 -1.27
CA ARG A 20 17.61 11.89 -0.91
C ARG A 20 18.58 11.80 -2.06
N GLU A 21 18.73 12.84 -2.88
CA GLU A 21 19.88 12.92 -3.77
C GLU A 21 21.12 13.22 -2.94
N LYS A 22 22.12 12.37 -3.08
CA LYS A 22 23.46 12.70 -2.61
C LYS A 22 24.07 13.64 -3.63
N TYR A 23 24.42 14.84 -3.24
CA TYR A 23 25.12 15.80 -4.06
C TYR A 23 26.38 16.27 -3.35
N LYS A 24 27.38 16.66 -4.15
CA LYS A 24 28.56 17.32 -3.64
C LYS A 24 28.27 18.82 -3.54
N GLU A 25 28.93 19.48 -2.62
CA GLU A 25 28.75 20.93 -2.39
C GLU A 25 28.95 21.76 -3.67
N GLN A 26 29.82 21.29 -4.57
CA GLN A 26 30.11 21.90 -5.88
C GLN A 26 28.91 21.88 -6.85
N ASP A 27 27.95 20.99 -6.66
CA ASP A 27 26.81 20.81 -7.56
C ASP A 27 25.54 21.54 -7.08
N ILE A 28 25.62 22.32 -6.01
CA ILE A 28 24.46 22.90 -5.33
C ILE A 28 23.59 23.73 -6.26
N HIS A 29 24.19 24.50 -7.15
CA HIS A 29 23.45 25.36 -8.08
C HIS A 29 22.62 24.58 -9.11
N THR A 30 23.09 23.42 -9.52
CA THR A 30 22.39 22.55 -10.48
C THR A 30 21.32 21.69 -9.81
N VAL A 31 21.51 21.38 -8.53
CA VAL A 31 20.60 20.50 -7.76
C VAL A 31 19.57 21.27 -6.95
N LEU A 32 19.83 22.55 -6.68
CA LEU A 32 18.95 23.42 -5.87
C LEU A 32 17.48 23.42 -6.35
N PRO A 33 17.15 23.53 -7.66
CA PRO A 33 15.76 23.47 -8.11
C PRO A 33 15.08 22.14 -7.77
N LYS A 34 15.82 21.03 -7.82
CA LYS A 34 15.32 19.69 -7.47
C LYS A 34 15.06 19.59 -5.97
N ILE A 35 15.99 20.09 -5.14
CA ILE A 35 15.85 20.12 -3.67
C ILE A 35 14.65 20.95 -3.26
N LEU A 36 14.49 22.15 -3.83
CA LEU A 36 13.37 23.05 -3.55
C LEU A 36 12.03 22.41 -3.94
N ARG A 37 11.98 21.75 -5.12
CA ARG A 37 10.76 21.04 -5.54
C ARG A 37 10.38 19.95 -4.56
N ARG A 38 11.35 19.16 -4.09
CA ARG A 38 11.13 18.08 -3.10
C ARG A 38 10.73 18.64 -1.74
N GLY A 39 11.42 19.67 -1.26
CA GLY A 39 11.05 20.35 -0.02
C GLY A 39 9.62 20.88 -0.08
N LYS A 40 9.20 21.44 -1.23
CA LYS A 40 7.82 21.88 -1.44
C LYS A 40 6.82 20.72 -1.37
N VAL A 41 7.14 19.57 -1.97
CA VAL A 41 6.26 18.37 -1.93
C VAL A 41 6.12 17.86 -0.50
N ALA A 42 7.22 17.69 0.22
CA ALA A 42 7.20 17.28 1.63
C ALA A 42 6.42 18.29 2.50
N TYR A 43 6.65 19.56 2.31
CA TYR A 43 5.92 20.62 3.00
C TYR A 43 4.42 20.58 2.70
N LEU A 44 4.02 20.42 1.44
CA LEU A 44 2.61 20.33 1.05
C LEU A 44 1.95 19.08 1.64
N PHE A 45 2.62 17.93 1.55
CA PHE A 45 2.11 16.70 2.17
C PHE A 45 1.85 16.90 3.67
N ASN A 46 2.84 17.40 4.41
CA ASN A 46 2.70 17.67 5.84
C ASN A 46 1.61 18.70 6.14
N LYS A 47 1.54 19.78 5.36
CA LYS A 47 0.51 20.83 5.51
C LYS A 47 -0.89 20.28 5.28
N TYR A 48 -1.10 19.53 4.19
CA TYR A 48 -2.41 18.93 3.90
C TYR A 48 -2.77 17.82 4.88
N SER A 49 -1.81 17.02 5.33
CA SER A 49 -2.03 16.00 6.37
C SER A 49 -2.50 16.63 7.68
N ARG A 50 -1.78 17.65 8.17
CA ARG A 50 -2.12 18.37 9.42
C ARG A 50 -3.41 19.17 9.32
N SER A 51 -3.72 19.73 8.15
CA SER A 51 -4.99 20.44 7.91
C SER A 51 -6.16 19.49 7.60
N LEU A 52 -5.92 18.17 7.69
CA LEU A 52 -6.93 17.14 7.56
C LEU A 52 -7.55 17.03 6.16
N ARG A 53 -6.84 17.52 5.16
CA ARG A 53 -7.29 17.48 3.75
C ARG A 53 -6.95 16.16 3.06
N ILE A 54 -5.95 15.41 3.59
CA ILE A 54 -5.64 14.07 3.11
C ILE A 54 -6.39 13.08 3.99
N SER A 55 -7.44 12.50 3.45
CA SER A 55 -8.29 11.54 4.17
C SER A 55 -7.84 10.10 4.00
N SER A 56 -7.23 9.77 2.84
CA SER A 56 -6.65 8.46 2.56
C SER A 56 -5.29 8.63 1.88
N VAL A 57 -4.41 7.66 2.08
CA VAL A 57 -3.11 7.60 1.42
C VAL A 57 -3.01 6.30 0.62
N LEU A 58 -2.73 6.43 -0.68
CA LEU A 58 -2.30 5.33 -1.52
C LEU A 58 -0.77 5.36 -1.60
N PHE A 59 -0.12 4.46 -0.88
CA PHE A 59 1.32 4.31 -0.92
C PHE A 59 1.70 3.32 -2.02
N CYS A 60 2.13 3.86 -3.17
CA CYS A 60 2.52 3.06 -4.33
C CYS A 60 4.01 2.72 -4.29
N HIS A 61 4.34 1.44 -4.36
CA HIS A 61 5.70 0.93 -4.34
C HIS A 61 5.91 -0.15 -5.39
N HIS A 62 7.04 -0.12 -6.11
CA HIS A 62 7.46 -1.18 -7.02
C HIS A 62 8.72 -1.89 -6.52
N ASN A 63 9.00 -3.11 -7.00
CA ASN A 63 10.06 -3.99 -6.47
C ASN A 63 11.50 -3.49 -6.68
N ASP A 64 11.75 -2.63 -7.67
CA ASP A 64 13.09 -2.06 -7.92
C ASP A 64 13.47 -0.90 -7.00
N GLN A 65 12.55 -0.45 -6.16
CA GLN A 65 12.78 0.70 -5.29
C GLN A 65 13.37 0.25 -3.96
N LYS A 66 14.55 0.77 -3.66
CA LYS A 66 15.08 0.68 -2.30
C LYS A 66 14.21 1.52 -1.37
N ALA A 67 13.86 0.96 -0.23
CA ALA A 67 13.13 1.70 0.80
C ALA A 67 14.01 2.85 1.32
N GLU A 68 13.44 4.05 1.38
CA GLU A 68 14.08 5.18 2.04
C GLU A 68 13.73 5.20 3.52
N ALA A 69 14.72 5.30 4.38
CA ALA A 69 14.54 5.30 5.84
C ALA A 69 13.50 6.33 6.33
N THR A 70 13.38 7.47 5.65
CA THR A 70 12.48 8.56 6.05
C THR A 70 11.02 8.35 5.67
N ILE A 71 10.72 7.45 4.73
CA ILE A 71 9.35 7.22 4.29
C ILE A 71 8.54 6.48 5.36
N GLY A 72 9.19 5.57 6.08
CA GLY A 72 8.58 4.86 7.21
C GLY A 72 8.15 5.82 8.32
N GLU A 73 8.99 6.79 8.67
CA GLU A 73 8.66 7.83 9.65
C GLU A 73 7.49 8.70 9.19
N THR A 74 7.47 9.09 7.91
CA THR A 74 6.40 9.91 7.34
C THR A 74 5.06 9.17 7.37
N ILE A 75 5.04 7.90 6.98
CA ILE A 75 3.84 7.06 7.02
C ILE A 75 3.39 6.86 8.46
N ASN A 76 4.32 6.59 9.38
CA ASN A 76 4.00 6.41 10.78
C ASN A 76 3.35 7.66 11.38
N SER A 77 3.95 8.83 11.18
CA SER A 77 3.37 10.09 11.67
C SER A 77 1.97 10.33 11.07
N TRP A 78 1.78 10.01 9.80
CA TRP A 78 0.46 10.14 9.18
C TRP A 78 -0.56 9.17 9.80
N ILE A 79 -0.17 7.91 10.09
CA ILE A 79 -1.01 6.94 10.77
C ILE A 79 -1.42 7.45 12.15
N GLU A 80 -0.46 7.91 12.94
CA GLU A 80 -0.70 8.42 14.30
C GLU A 80 -1.67 9.60 14.29
N ASP A 81 -1.45 10.55 13.38
CA ASP A 81 -2.29 11.76 13.28
C ASP A 81 -3.70 11.45 12.74
N ASN A 82 -3.84 10.57 11.73
CA ASN A 82 -5.07 10.42 10.98
C ASN A 82 -5.85 9.13 11.30
N ILE A 83 -5.18 8.06 11.72
CA ILE A 83 -5.83 6.77 12.02
C ILE A 83 -5.83 6.51 13.52
N GLY A 84 -4.66 6.40 14.13
CA GLY A 84 -4.50 6.18 15.56
C GLY A 84 -3.10 5.74 15.94
N SER A 85 -2.64 6.17 17.11
CA SER A 85 -1.32 5.87 17.67
C SER A 85 -1.27 4.45 18.23
N THR A 86 -2.38 3.97 18.76
CA THR A 86 -2.49 2.65 19.40
C THR A 86 -3.33 1.67 18.57
N PRO A 87 -3.16 0.36 18.76
CA PRO A 87 -4.01 -0.64 18.13
C PRO A 87 -5.51 -0.48 18.44
N GLU A 88 -5.83 0.02 19.63
CA GLU A 88 -7.20 0.32 20.06
C GLU A 88 -7.81 1.48 19.27
N GLU A 89 -7.06 2.58 19.13
CA GLU A 89 -7.50 3.75 18.37
C GLU A 89 -7.70 3.38 16.88
N ARG A 90 -6.80 2.57 16.33
CA ARG A 90 -6.92 2.07 14.96
C ARG A 90 -8.12 1.15 14.79
N ALA A 91 -8.41 0.29 15.77
CA ALA A 91 -9.60 -0.56 15.75
C ALA A 91 -10.89 0.28 15.74
N ASN A 92 -10.95 1.36 16.53
CA ASN A 92 -12.09 2.28 16.54
C ASN A 92 -12.28 2.94 15.16
N MET A 93 -11.20 3.40 14.52
CA MET A 93 -11.26 3.96 13.17
C MET A 93 -11.78 2.93 12.16
N LEU A 94 -11.32 1.68 12.22
CA LEU A 94 -11.77 0.62 11.31
C LEU A 94 -13.25 0.27 11.50
N ASN A 95 -13.76 0.31 12.73
CA ASN A 95 -15.19 0.13 12.98
C ASN A 95 -16.03 1.21 12.28
N ASP A 96 -15.52 2.43 12.21
CA ASP A 96 -16.20 3.55 11.56
C ASP A 96 -15.95 3.59 10.03
N THR A 97 -15.02 2.80 9.49
CA THR A 97 -14.67 2.75 8.06
C THR A 97 -14.90 1.38 7.42
N ASN A 98 -15.93 0.65 7.86
CA ASN A 98 -16.31 -0.66 7.33
C ASN A 98 -15.16 -1.70 7.35
N GLY A 99 -14.25 -1.62 8.31
CA GLY A 99 -13.08 -2.49 8.42
C GLY A 99 -11.93 -2.16 7.46
N ILE A 100 -12.05 -1.10 6.65
CA ILE A 100 -11.05 -0.72 5.65
C ILE A 100 -10.17 0.40 6.20
N ALA A 101 -8.85 0.17 6.27
CA ALA A 101 -7.91 1.21 6.67
C ALA A 101 -7.83 2.31 5.60
N PRO A 102 -7.78 3.60 5.97
CA PRO A 102 -7.57 4.68 5.00
C PRO A 102 -6.13 4.79 4.48
N LEU A 103 -5.28 3.82 4.78
CA LEU A 103 -3.97 3.61 4.21
C LEU A 103 -3.99 2.39 3.29
N PHE A 104 -3.66 2.58 2.02
CA PHE A 104 -3.59 1.54 0.99
C PHE A 104 -2.14 1.34 0.59
N PHE A 105 -1.60 0.15 0.78
CA PHE A 105 -0.33 -0.22 0.19
C PHE A 105 -0.56 -0.84 -1.19
N VAL A 106 -0.05 -0.17 -2.21
CA VAL A 106 -0.22 -0.62 -3.60
C VAL A 106 1.11 -1.12 -4.13
N ALA A 107 1.22 -2.43 -4.29
CA ALA A 107 2.38 -3.09 -4.89
C ALA A 107 2.28 -2.98 -6.42
N THR A 108 2.76 -1.86 -6.97
CA THR A 108 2.70 -1.56 -8.41
C THR A 108 3.66 -2.41 -9.22
N LYS A 109 3.44 -2.52 -10.53
CA LYS A 109 4.23 -3.35 -11.45
C LYS A 109 4.29 -4.83 -11.02
N PHE A 110 3.21 -5.32 -10.47
CA PHE A 110 3.13 -6.70 -9.97
C PHE A 110 3.29 -7.74 -11.09
N ASN A 111 3.11 -7.36 -12.35
CA ASN A 111 3.46 -8.19 -13.50
C ASN A 111 4.92 -8.66 -13.48
N ILE A 112 5.85 -7.86 -12.94
CA ILE A 112 7.27 -8.24 -12.82
C ILE A 112 7.43 -9.40 -11.83
N ASP A 113 6.65 -9.43 -10.76
CA ASP A 113 6.69 -10.54 -9.79
C ASP A 113 6.05 -11.83 -10.35
N LEU A 114 5.23 -11.71 -11.37
CA LEU A 114 4.64 -12.86 -12.07
C LEU A 114 5.53 -13.39 -13.21
N GLU A 115 6.49 -12.60 -13.69
CA GLU A 115 7.33 -12.97 -14.82
C GLU A 115 8.26 -14.13 -14.49
N ARG A 116 8.32 -15.10 -15.41
CA ARG A 116 9.24 -16.22 -15.31
C ARG A 116 10.68 -15.74 -15.39
N THR A 117 11.51 -16.15 -14.43
CA THR A 117 12.93 -15.92 -14.42
C THR A 117 13.69 -17.12 -15.03
N LYS A 118 14.99 -16.94 -15.35
CA LYS A 118 15.84 -18.00 -15.91
C LYS A 118 16.07 -19.16 -14.91
N THR A 119 15.86 -18.92 -13.64
CA THR A 119 16.06 -19.91 -12.57
C THR A 119 14.83 -20.75 -12.30
N ASP A 120 13.66 -20.35 -12.84
CA ASP A 120 12.41 -21.03 -12.61
C ASP A 120 12.27 -22.25 -13.53
N ASN A 121 12.19 -23.40 -12.94
CA ASN A 121 11.99 -24.65 -13.64
C ASN A 121 11.19 -25.63 -12.79
N SER A 122 10.59 -26.63 -13.44
CA SER A 122 9.70 -27.62 -12.80
C SER A 122 10.38 -28.50 -11.75
N SER A 123 11.72 -28.61 -11.77
CA SER A 123 12.48 -29.41 -10.81
C SER A 123 12.80 -28.66 -9.51
N ASN A 124 12.48 -27.37 -9.42
CA ASN A 124 12.80 -26.52 -8.28
C ASN A 124 11.69 -25.50 -7.97
N ILE A 125 10.52 -26.03 -7.67
CA ILE A 125 9.29 -25.24 -7.38
C ILE A 125 9.49 -24.31 -6.17
N ASP A 126 10.27 -24.71 -5.18
CA ASP A 126 10.53 -23.90 -3.97
C ASP A 126 11.22 -22.56 -4.29
N LYS A 127 11.92 -22.45 -5.43
CA LYS A 127 12.51 -21.19 -5.87
C LYS A 127 11.48 -20.15 -6.28
N LEU A 128 10.23 -20.52 -6.58
CA LEU A 128 9.16 -19.57 -6.87
C LEU A 128 8.86 -18.65 -5.69
N ASP A 129 9.23 -19.02 -4.47
CA ASP A 129 9.09 -18.15 -3.31
C ASP A 129 9.92 -16.87 -3.41
N THR A 130 10.99 -16.87 -4.22
CA THR A 130 11.80 -15.67 -4.47
C THR A 130 11.05 -14.56 -5.21
N HIS A 131 9.95 -14.88 -5.90
CA HIS A 131 9.08 -13.90 -6.53
C HIS A 131 8.43 -12.97 -5.51
N TRP A 132 8.27 -13.42 -4.27
CA TRP A 132 7.61 -12.67 -3.20
C TRP A 132 8.57 -11.88 -2.32
N ASN A 133 9.85 -11.82 -2.67
CA ASN A 133 10.89 -11.11 -1.91
C ASN A 133 10.57 -9.63 -1.66
N ARG A 134 9.77 -8.99 -2.53
CA ARG A 134 9.32 -7.60 -2.27
C ARG A 134 8.58 -7.49 -0.95
N PHE A 135 7.78 -8.47 -0.60
CA PHE A 135 7.02 -8.48 0.65
C PHE A 135 7.92 -8.73 1.85
N ASP A 136 8.95 -9.54 1.68
CA ASP A 136 9.89 -9.89 2.75
C ASP A 136 10.94 -8.81 3.01
N THR A 137 11.27 -8.00 2.01
CA THR A 137 12.34 -6.99 2.12
C THR A 137 11.80 -5.57 2.25
N VAL A 138 10.92 -5.16 1.37
CA VAL A 138 10.47 -3.76 1.27
C VAL A 138 9.56 -3.38 2.42
N PHE A 139 8.56 -4.21 2.72
CA PHE A 139 7.63 -3.90 3.79
C PHE A 139 8.28 -3.87 5.16
N PRO A 140 9.13 -4.83 5.56
CA PRO A 140 9.85 -4.74 6.81
C PRO A 140 10.77 -3.52 6.91
N GLU A 141 11.44 -3.13 5.81
CA GLU A 141 12.32 -1.95 5.83
C GLU A 141 11.57 -0.64 6.04
N ILE A 142 10.41 -0.48 5.41
CA ILE A 142 9.55 0.70 5.58
C ILE A 142 8.99 0.76 7.01
N ILE A 143 8.73 -0.38 7.62
CA ILE A 143 7.93 -0.49 8.84
C ILE A 143 8.79 -0.85 10.06
N LYS A 144 10.01 -1.34 9.84
CA LYS A 144 10.94 -1.81 10.88
C LYS A 144 11.08 -0.88 12.11
N PRO A 145 11.02 0.45 11.99
CA PRO A 145 11.04 1.32 13.15
C PRO A 145 9.77 1.23 14.02
N ASN A 146 8.63 0.89 13.45
CA ASN A 146 7.33 1.20 14.04
C ASN A 146 6.45 -0.01 14.39
N LYS A 147 6.81 -1.21 13.94
CA LYS A 147 6.15 -2.51 14.24
C LYS A 147 4.62 -2.56 14.07
N TRP A 148 3.98 -1.54 13.47
CA TRP A 148 2.53 -1.48 13.33
C TRP A 148 1.99 -2.49 12.30
N LEU A 149 2.81 -2.96 11.38
CA LEU A 149 2.40 -3.93 10.36
C LEU A 149 1.83 -5.20 11.00
N ASP A 150 2.52 -5.73 12.00
CA ASP A 150 2.13 -6.95 12.71
C ASP A 150 1.11 -6.72 13.84
N ASN A 151 1.04 -5.50 14.35
CA ASN A 151 0.21 -5.11 15.48
C ASN A 151 -0.72 -3.95 15.09
N TRP A 152 -1.47 -4.13 13.99
CA TRP A 152 -2.25 -3.05 13.43
C TRP A 152 -3.45 -2.67 14.29
N VAL A 153 -4.30 -3.62 14.59
CA VAL A 153 -5.52 -3.37 15.37
C VAL A 153 -5.66 -4.35 16.52
N LYS A 154 -6.28 -3.89 17.60
CA LYS A 154 -6.67 -4.77 18.70
C LYS A 154 -7.85 -5.64 18.29
N THR A 155 -7.75 -6.92 18.57
CA THR A 155 -8.84 -7.90 18.41
C THR A 155 -9.36 -8.35 19.78
N GLY A 156 -10.46 -9.07 19.82
CA GLY A 156 -11.05 -9.52 21.08
C GLY A 156 -10.05 -10.31 21.95
N GLY A 157 -9.77 -9.78 23.17
CA GLY A 157 -8.81 -10.34 24.12
C GLY A 157 -7.74 -9.35 24.56
N LEU A 158 -7.17 -9.54 25.78
CA LEU A 158 -6.33 -8.53 26.45
C LEU A 158 -5.03 -8.17 25.69
N PHE A 159 -4.47 -9.09 24.87
CA PHE A 159 -3.19 -8.89 24.19
C PHE A 159 -3.20 -9.34 22.72
N ARG A 160 -4.38 -9.52 22.11
CA ARG A 160 -4.47 -9.99 20.73
C ARG A 160 -4.56 -8.81 19.77
N THR A 161 -3.68 -8.83 18.78
CA THR A 161 -3.69 -7.87 17.68
C THR A 161 -3.76 -8.62 16.35
N ALA A 162 -4.36 -7.98 15.34
CA ALA A 162 -4.31 -8.44 13.96
C ALA A 162 -3.27 -7.63 13.17
N ALA A 163 -2.71 -8.24 12.14
CA ALA A 163 -1.80 -7.59 11.22
C ALA A 163 -2.54 -6.62 10.29
N PHE A 164 -1.79 -5.68 9.71
CA PHE A 164 -2.28 -4.81 8.65
C PHE A 164 -2.54 -5.64 7.38
N GLN A 165 -3.72 -5.48 6.77
CA GLN A 165 -4.16 -6.29 5.64
C GLN A 165 -4.66 -5.48 4.44
N ASN A 166 -4.40 -4.18 4.41
CA ASN A 166 -4.87 -3.32 3.33
C ASN A 166 -3.78 -3.17 2.24
N ILE A 167 -3.34 -4.31 1.68
CA ILE A 167 -2.29 -4.43 0.67
C ILE A 167 -2.88 -4.91 -0.65
N TYR A 168 -2.56 -4.20 -1.74
CA TYR A 168 -3.11 -4.41 -3.07
C TYR A 168 -2.02 -4.56 -4.11
N PRO A 169 -1.82 -5.73 -4.70
CA PRO A 169 -1.02 -5.86 -5.92
C PRO A 169 -1.74 -5.17 -7.09
N LEU A 170 -0.95 -4.49 -7.93
CA LEU A 170 -1.44 -3.81 -9.12
C LEU A 170 -0.49 -4.06 -10.28
N ARG A 171 -0.99 -4.68 -11.36
CA ARG A 171 -0.24 -4.92 -12.59
C ARG A 171 -0.23 -3.69 -13.50
N ASP A 172 0.80 -3.58 -14.30
CA ASP A 172 0.81 -2.70 -15.47
C ASP A 172 0.13 -3.45 -16.63
N PHE A 173 -1.06 -3.03 -17.01
CA PHE A 173 -1.88 -3.71 -18.03
C PHE A 173 -1.29 -3.60 -19.43
N TYR A 174 -0.41 -2.64 -19.68
CA TYR A 174 0.21 -2.41 -20.99
C TYR A 174 1.62 -3.01 -21.10
N TRP A 175 2.07 -3.74 -20.07
CA TRP A 175 3.37 -4.38 -20.09
C TRP A 175 3.34 -5.62 -20.97
N SER A 176 4.04 -5.54 -22.12
CA SER A 176 4.20 -6.62 -23.09
C SER A 176 5.63 -7.20 -23.08
N GLY A 177 6.25 -7.37 -21.90
CA GLY A 177 7.60 -7.92 -21.79
C GLY A 177 7.71 -9.31 -22.46
N LYS A 178 8.90 -9.66 -22.95
CA LYS A 178 9.17 -10.95 -23.62
C LYS A 178 8.88 -12.18 -22.75
N ASN A 179 8.80 -11.99 -21.45
CA ASN A 179 8.51 -13.04 -20.46
C ASN A 179 7.14 -12.84 -19.80
N GLY A 180 6.26 -12.03 -20.41
CA GLY A 180 4.93 -11.75 -19.88
C GLY A 180 4.14 -13.04 -19.64
N VAL A 181 3.35 -13.02 -18.55
CA VAL A 181 2.55 -14.17 -18.13
C VAL A 181 1.24 -14.29 -18.92
N PHE A 182 0.83 -13.20 -19.58
CA PHE A 182 -0.41 -13.13 -20.34
C PHE A 182 -0.12 -12.82 -21.81
N ASP A 183 -0.77 -13.58 -22.70
CA ASP A 183 -0.72 -13.35 -24.13
C ASP A 183 -1.88 -12.44 -24.59
N GLY A 184 -1.70 -11.82 -25.75
CA GLY A 184 -2.75 -11.01 -26.39
C GLY A 184 -2.48 -9.52 -26.47
N TYR A 185 -1.38 -9.05 -25.88
CA TYR A 185 -0.93 -7.68 -26.06
C TYR A 185 -0.45 -7.45 -27.49
N SER A 186 -0.85 -6.32 -28.06
CA SER A 186 -0.30 -5.85 -29.33
C SER A 186 0.56 -4.62 -29.09
N ASP A 187 1.77 -4.63 -29.66
CA ASP A 187 2.69 -3.49 -29.54
C ASP A 187 2.04 -2.20 -30.07
N GLY A 188 2.10 -1.15 -29.27
CA GLY A 188 1.56 0.17 -29.62
C GLY A 188 0.04 0.33 -29.47
N ALA A 189 -0.68 -0.67 -28.97
CA ALA A 189 -2.11 -0.52 -28.74
C ALA A 189 -2.40 0.38 -27.53
N VAL A 190 -3.33 1.33 -27.68
CA VAL A 190 -3.80 2.20 -26.61
C VAL A 190 -4.58 1.42 -25.55
N LYS A 191 -5.16 0.29 -25.92
CA LYS A 191 -5.83 -0.64 -25.03
C LYS A 191 -5.51 -2.05 -25.49
N SER A 192 -4.89 -2.82 -24.61
CA SER A 192 -4.60 -4.23 -24.83
C SER A 192 -5.57 -5.11 -24.05
N GLU A 193 -5.90 -6.26 -24.61
CA GLU A 193 -6.71 -7.28 -23.96
C GLU A 193 -5.88 -8.55 -23.82
N GLU A 194 -5.86 -9.11 -22.63
CA GLU A 194 -5.27 -10.40 -22.36
C GLU A 194 -6.20 -11.50 -22.89
N LYS A 195 -5.64 -12.48 -23.60
CA LYS A 195 -6.42 -13.57 -24.22
C LYS A 195 -6.23 -14.91 -23.53
N SER A 196 -5.02 -15.15 -23.04
CA SER A 196 -4.66 -16.41 -22.39
C SER A 196 -3.52 -16.22 -21.43
N VAL A 197 -3.37 -17.15 -20.50
CA VAL A 197 -2.15 -17.31 -19.72
C VAL A 197 -1.10 -17.95 -20.61
N HIS A 198 0.12 -17.39 -20.59
CA HIS A 198 1.24 -17.94 -21.38
C HIS A 198 1.65 -19.30 -20.85
N THR A 199 1.81 -20.26 -21.76
CA THR A 199 2.24 -21.61 -21.44
C THR A 199 3.68 -21.83 -21.91
N TYR A 200 4.57 -22.15 -20.96
CA TYR A 200 5.97 -22.47 -21.26
C TYR A 200 6.11 -23.95 -21.59
N ALA A 201 6.72 -24.28 -22.74
CA ALA A 201 6.84 -25.66 -23.20
C ALA A 201 7.66 -26.55 -22.23
N ASP A 202 8.66 -25.97 -21.57
CA ASP A 202 9.53 -26.65 -20.60
C ASP A 202 9.02 -26.56 -19.15
N TYR A 203 7.96 -25.79 -18.90
CA TYR A 203 7.32 -25.66 -17.59
C TYR A 203 5.82 -25.29 -17.74
N PRO A 204 4.98 -26.22 -18.25
CA PRO A 204 3.56 -25.95 -18.52
C PRO A 204 2.78 -25.51 -17.28
N ASP A 205 3.10 -26.05 -16.12
CA ASP A 205 2.40 -25.76 -14.84
C ASP A 205 2.97 -24.54 -14.08
N TYR A 206 3.81 -23.72 -14.75
CA TYR A 206 4.49 -22.58 -14.11
C TYR A 206 3.51 -21.68 -13.35
N PHE A 207 2.47 -21.25 -14.01
CA PHE A 207 1.56 -20.26 -13.44
C PHE A 207 0.72 -20.81 -12.28
N GLU A 208 0.31 -22.07 -12.36
CA GLU A 208 -0.38 -22.72 -11.24
C GLU A 208 0.55 -22.93 -10.04
N ASN A 209 1.79 -23.34 -10.27
CA ASN A 209 2.79 -23.47 -9.20
C ASN A 209 3.15 -22.11 -8.59
N LEU A 210 3.21 -21.04 -9.41
CA LEU A 210 3.41 -19.69 -8.93
C LEU A 210 2.25 -19.23 -8.02
N LYS A 211 1.00 -19.53 -8.41
CA LYS A 211 -0.19 -19.30 -7.57
C LYS A 211 -0.07 -20.03 -6.23
N GLN A 212 0.30 -21.30 -6.27
CA GLN A 212 0.44 -22.10 -5.04
C GLN A 212 1.56 -21.56 -4.13
N SER A 213 2.68 -21.10 -4.70
CA SER A 213 3.75 -20.43 -3.96
C SER A 213 3.24 -19.14 -3.31
N PHE A 214 2.51 -18.28 -4.05
CA PHE A 214 1.90 -17.07 -3.50
C PHE A 214 0.97 -17.40 -2.32
N LEU A 215 0.09 -18.37 -2.50
CA LEU A 215 -0.87 -18.75 -1.45
C LEU A 215 -0.21 -19.36 -0.21
N LYS A 216 0.97 -19.99 -0.35
CA LYS A 216 1.72 -20.57 0.78
C LYS A 216 2.64 -19.57 1.48
N ASN A 217 2.95 -18.45 0.83
CA ASN A 217 3.89 -17.47 1.38
C ASN A 217 3.39 -16.92 2.72
N ALA A 218 4.27 -16.93 3.74
CA ALA A 218 3.91 -16.55 5.10
C ALA A 218 3.46 -15.09 5.23
N PHE A 219 4.10 -14.17 4.48
CA PHE A 219 3.70 -12.77 4.45
C PHE A 219 2.31 -12.62 3.84
N VAL A 220 2.06 -13.30 2.71
CA VAL A 220 0.77 -13.26 2.02
C VAL A 220 -0.35 -13.76 2.93
N GLN A 221 -0.14 -14.88 3.60
CA GLN A 221 -1.12 -15.45 4.55
C GLN A 221 -1.42 -14.52 5.73
N ARG A 222 -0.45 -13.73 6.16
CA ARG A 222 -0.58 -12.84 7.31
C ARG A 222 -1.19 -11.48 6.94
N HIS A 223 -0.81 -10.94 5.79
CA HIS A 223 -1.04 -9.53 5.43
C HIS A 223 -2.03 -9.31 4.28
N PHE A 224 -2.59 -10.37 3.72
CA PHE A 224 -3.69 -10.25 2.77
C PHE A 224 -4.97 -10.80 3.40
N ALA A 225 -6.03 -10.01 3.36
CA ALA A 225 -7.31 -10.39 3.98
C ALA A 225 -7.88 -11.69 3.38
N ASN A 226 -7.71 -11.86 2.08
CA ASN A 226 -8.09 -13.06 1.33
C ASN A 226 -7.08 -13.28 0.20
N PRO A 227 -6.03 -14.08 0.41
CA PRO A 227 -4.99 -14.34 -0.59
C PRO A 227 -5.51 -14.85 -1.93
N GLU A 228 -6.48 -15.76 -1.90
CA GLU A 228 -7.05 -16.34 -3.11
C GLU A 228 -7.86 -15.30 -3.91
N GLN A 229 -8.67 -14.50 -3.24
CA GLN A 229 -9.37 -13.39 -3.90
C GLN A 229 -8.39 -12.36 -4.45
N THR A 230 -7.32 -12.04 -3.71
CA THR A 230 -6.27 -11.14 -4.18
C THR A 230 -5.60 -11.65 -5.45
N TRP A 231 -5.27 -12.94 -5.49
CA TRP A 231 -4.76 -13.56 -6.72
C TRP A 231 -5.74 -13.41 -7.89
N ASN A 232 -7.01 -13.72 -7.65
CA ASN A 232 -8.05 -13.59 -8.67
C ASN A 232 -8.25 -12.14 -9.14
N ASP A 233 -8.13 -11.18 -8.24
CA ASP A 233 -8.28 -9.74 -8.57
C ASP A 233 -7.10 -9.21 -9.39
N VAL A 234 -5.89 -9.80 -9.32
CA VAL A 234 -4.69 -9.26 -9.95
C VAL A 234 -4.05 -10.19 -10.99
N ALA A 235 -4.19 -11.50 -10.86
CA ALA A 235 -3.46 -12.49 -11.66
C ALA A 235 -4.39 -13.37 -12.52
N THR A 236 -5.54 -12.86 -12.92
CA THR A 236 -6.43 -13.49 -13.90
C THR A 236 -6.57 -12.60 -15.13
N ILE A 237 -7.04 -13.18 -16.23
CA ILE A 237 -7.19 -12.49 -17.52
C ILE A 237 -8.05 -11.23 -17.34
N ASN A 238 -7.56 -10.12 -17.85
CA ASN A 238 -8.22 -8.81 -17.80
C ASN A 238 -8.53 -8.26 -16.39
N ASN A 239 -7.85 -8.77 -15.36
CA ASN A 239 -7.89 -8.25 -14.01
C ASN A 239 -6.47 -7.85 -13.56
N ASP A 240 -6.28 -6.57 -13.32
CA ASP A 240 -4.99 -5.96 -12.99
C ASP A 240 -4.86 -5.56 -11.51
N GLY A 241 -5.90 -5.78 -10.71
CA GLY A 241 -5.97 -5.37 -9.30
C GLY A 241 -6.64 -4.02 -9.06
N SER A 242 -6.82 -3.18 -10.07
CA SER A 242 -7.40 -1.83 -9.93
C SER A 242 -8.83 -1.85 -9.39
N LYS A 243 -9.64 -2.83 -9.79
CA LYS A 243 -11.03 -2.97 -9.32
C LYS A 243 -11.13 -3.18 -7.81
N ALA A 244 -10.19 -3.92 -7.22
CA ALA A 244 -10.15 -4.14 -5.77
C ALA A 244 -9.86 -2.82 -5.02
N ILE A 245 -8.91 -2.03 -5.52
CA ILE A 245 -8.57 -0.72 -4.96
C ILE A 245 -9.76 0.22 -5.06
N ILE A 246 -10.37 0.34 -6.25
CA ILE A 246 -11.54 1.21 -6.49
C ILE A 246 -12.71 0.83 -5.58
N ARG A 247 -13.02 -0.45 -5.47
CA ARG A 247 -14.11 -0.94 -4.61
C ARG A 247 -13.92 -0.52 -3.16
N ASN A 248 -12.70 -0.65 -2.63
CA ASN A 248 -12.42 -0.30 -1.24
C ASN A 248 -12.33 1.22 -1.01
N LEU A 249 -11.82 1.98 -1.97
CA LEU A 249 -11.86 3.44 -1.94
C LEU A 249 -13.31 3.96 -1.94
N ASP A 250 -14.16 3.42 -2.81
CA ASP A 250 -15.58 3.81 -2.87
C ASP A 250 -16.32 3.48 -1.57
N ALA A 251 -16.01 2.32 -0.97
CA ALA A 251 -16.62 1.87 0.28
C ALA A 251 -16.30 2.80 1.47
N ILE A 252 -15.10 3.38 1.54
CA ILE A 252 -14.71 4.28 2.63
C ILE A 252 -15.02 5.76 2.33
N ALA A 253 -15.15 6.15 1.08
CA ALA A 253 -15.29 7.55 0.66
C ALA A 253 -16.47 8.26 1.35
N SER A 254 -17.57 7.55 1.56
CA SER A 254 -18.80 8.10 2.16
C SER A 254 -18.76 8.16 3.68
N VAL A 255 -17.92 7.37 4.35
CA VAL A 255 -17.91 7.26 5.82
C VAL A 255 -16.68 7.89 6.48
N LEU A 256 -15.65 8.17 5.68
CA LEU A 256 -14.35 8.57 6.18
C LEU A 256 -14.37 9.97 6.83
N GLU A 257 -15.15 10.90 6.32
CA GLU A 257 -15.29 12.23 6.90
C GLU A 257 -15.91 12.16 8.30
N ASP A 258 -16.98 11.39 8.46
CA ASP A 258 -17.64 11.21 9.75
C ASP A 258 -16.75 10.46 10.75
N ALA A 259 -16.03 9.43 10.33
CA ALA A 259 -15.08 8.71 11.14
C ALA A 259 -13.98 9.64 11.69
N ARG A 260 -13.46 10.52 10.84
CA ARG A 260 -12.45 11.52 11.22
C ARG A 260 -13.02 12.56 12.21
N LYS A 261 -14.19 13.10 11.94
CA LYS A 261 -14.87 14.04 12.84
C LYS A 261 -15.06 13.43 14.23
N LYS A 262 -15.50 12.18 14.29
CA LYS A 262 -15.67 11.42 15.53
C LYS A 262 -14.35 11.24 16.28
N LYS A 263 -13.26 10.91 15.57
CA LYS A 263 -11.91 10.83 16.15
C LYS A 263 -11.51 12.16 16.82
N TYR A 264 -11.71 13.30 16.14
CA TYR A 264 -11.36 14.61 16.71
C TYR A 264 -12.18 14.99 17.92
N LEU A 265 -13.48 14.71 17.89
CA LEU A 265 -14.31 14.98 19.08
C LEU A 265 -13.83 14.14 20.29
N ALA A 266 -13.43 12.89 20.06
CA ALA A 266 -12.86 12.06 21.11
C ALA A 266 -11.52 12.61 21.63
N GLN A 267 -10.64 13.09 20.77
CA GLN A 267 -9.38 13.72 21.16
C GLN A 267 -9.60 15.02 21.96
N LEU A 268 -10.53 15.87 21.51
CA LEU A 268 -10.91 17.09 22.24
C LEU A 268 -11.48 16.78 23.63
N ALA A 269 -12.32 15.76 23.74
CA ALA A 269 -12.87 15.33 25.03
C ALA A 269 -11.77 14.84 25.98
N LYS A 270 -10.78 14.09 25.45
CA LYS A 270 -9.61 13.64 26.21
C LYS A 270 -8.77 14.81 26.72
N ILE A 271 -8.40 15.75 25.83
CA ILE A 271 -7.63 16.96 26.22
C ILE A 271 -8.37 17.77 27.28
N LYS A 272 -9.70 17.98 27.09
CA LYS A 272 -10.52 18.68 28.07
C LYS A 272 -10.51 18.00 29.42
N SER A 273 -10.59 16.68 29.47
CA SER A 273 -10.53 15.90 30.70
C SER A 273 -9.14 16.00 31.39
N GLU A 274 -8.07 15.90 30.62
CA GLU A 274 -6.69 16.02 31.09
C GLU A 274 -6.42 17.44 31.68
N MET A 275 -6.87 18.48 31.00
CA MET A 275 -6.79 19.86 31.47
C MET A 275 -7.58 20.05 32.77
N TYR A 276 -8.81 19.52 32.85
CA TYR A 276 -9.62 19.61 34.06
C TYR A 276 -8.96 18.92 35.22
N ASN A 277 -8.44 17.70 35.02
CA ASN A 277 -7.71 16.97 36.05
C ASN A 277 -6.43 17.70 36.50
N ALA A 278 -5.69 18.29 35.59
CA ALA A 278 -4.49 19.07 35.92
C ALA A 278 -4.81 20.35 36.73
N LEU A 279 -5.92 21.00 36.41
CA LEU A 279 -6.35 22.22 37.10
C LEU A 279 -7.00 21.91 38.47
N SER A 280 -7.72 20.78 38.60
CA SER A 280 -8.39 20.41 39.86
C SER A 280 -7.42 20.14 41.03
N VAL A 281 -6.13 20.00 40.76
CA VAL A 281 -5.09 19.88 41.79
C VAL A 281 -4.81 21.24 42.45
N TYR A 282 -5.21 22.37 41.86
CA TYR A 282 -4.95 23.72 42.33
C TYR A 282 -6.18 24.39 42.96
N PHE A 283 -7.32 23.74 42.91
CA PHE A 283 -8.58 24.15 43.54
C PHE A 283 -9.09 23.07 44.50
#